data_58cfda84c195298584b68746a41887c7
#
_entry.id   58cfda84c195298584b68746a41887c7
#
_cell.length_a   1.000
_cell.length_b   1.000
_cell.length_c   1.000
_cell.angle_alpha   90.00
_cell.angle_beta   90.00
_cell.angle_gamma   90.00
#
_symmetry.space_group_name_H-M   'P 1'
#
loop_
_entity.id
_entity.type
_entity.pdbx_description
1 polymer ?
#
loop_
_entity_poly.entity_id
_entity_poly.type
_entity_poly.pdbx_seq_one_letter_code
_entity_poly.pdbx_strand_id
1 'polypeptide(L)'
;MKKFRFAILGAGHIARQFCDAVSRIDGCEVCAVASKSLARAENFAKENGVENYYDDYEMLLEKEKPDCAYIAVTTNDHYRLSVLCVNHSVPVLCEKAMFQNSEEAKNLYTLASEKKIFVMEALWSRYLPAVQQAKRWVEQEKIGTPTVLQCNIGFVA
;
A
#
# COMPACT_ATOMS: atom_id res chain seq x y z
N MET A 1 -24.49 -0.18 3.02
CA MET A 1 -23.51 0.90 3.29
C MET A 1 -22.57 1.03 2.11
N LYS A 2 -22.08 2.24 1.82
CA LYS A 2 -21.05 2.43 0.76
C LYS A 2 -19.77 1.73 1.23
N LYS A 3 -19.18 0.90 0.37
CA LYS A 3 -17.92 0.23 0.66
C LYS A 3 -16.74 1.20 0.49
N PHE A 4 -15.67 0.99 1.25
CA PHE A 4 -14.38 1.65 1.05
C PHE A 4 -13.67 0.98 -0.13
N ARG A 5 -13.32 1.78 -1.15
CA ARG A 5 -12.86 1.30 -2.45
C ARG A 5 -11.34 1.47 -2.59
N PHE A 6 -10.63 0.36 -2.67
CA PHE A 6 -9.21 0.36 -3.02
C PHE A 6 -9.01 0.21 -4.53
N ALA A 7 -8.06 0.97 -5.09
CA ALA A 7 -7.49 0.68 -6.41
C ALA A 7 -6.08 0.13 -6.25
N ILE A 8 -5.70 -0.84 -7.08
CA ILE A 8 -4.35 -1.45 -7.04
C ILE A 8 -3.53 -0.97 -8.23
N LEU A 9 -2.37 -0.39 -7.94
CA LEU A 9 -1.38 0.00 -8.93
C LEU A 9 -0.25 -1.03 -8.92
N GLY A 10 -0.29 -1.97 -9.90
CA GLY A 10 0.63 -3.09 -10.00
C GLY A 10 -0.05 -4.45 -9.83
N ALA A 11 0.01 -5.32 -10.86
CA ALA A 11 -0.63 -6.64 -10.90
C ALA A 11 0.39 -7.75 -10.57
N GLY A 12 1.00 -7.69 -9.38
CA GLY A 12 2.02 -8.63 -8.91
C GLY A 12 1.54 -9.58 -7.82
N HIS A 13 2.48 -10.40 -7.30
CA HIS A 13 2.18 -11.36 -6.25
C HIS A 13 1.66 -10.72 -4.97
N ILE A 14 2.29 -9.62 -4.51
CA ILE A 14 1.87 -8.94 -3.29
C ILE A 14 0.49 -8.27 -3.44
N ALA A 15 0.16 -7.78 -4.63
CA ALA A 15 -1.16 -7.26 -4.95
C ALA A 15 -2.26 -8.33 -4.81
N ARG A 16 -1.97 -9.59 -5.17
CA ARG A 16 -2.89 -10.72 -4.98
C ARG A 16 -3.15 -10.99 -3.51
N GLN A 17 -2.11 -10.98 -2.67
CA GLN A 17 -2.28 -11.11 -1.21
C GLN A 17 -3.11 -9.98 -0.62
N PHE A 18 -2.95 -8.77 -1.14
CA PHE A 18 -3.77 -7.63 -0.73
C PHE A 18 -5.25 -7.80 -1.12
N CYS A 19 -5.55 -8.28 -2.34
CA CYS A 19 -6.91 -8.61 -2.75
C CYS A 19 -7.55 -9.62 -1.79
N ASP A 20 -6.83 -10.72 -1.48
CA ASP A 20 -7.31 -11.74 -0.54
C ASP A 20 -7.56 -11.15 0.87
N ALA A 21 -6.67 -10.28 1.35
CA ALA A 21 -6.86 -9.61 2.63
C ALA A 21 -8.08 -8.70 2.64
N VAL A 22 -8.26 -7.86 1.61
CA VAL A 22 -9.40 -6.95 1.48
C VAL A 22 -10.73 -7.70 1.38
N SER A 23 -10.75 -8.83 0.68
CA SER A 23 -11.97 -9.65 0.53
C SER A 23 -12.53 -10.20 1.86
N ARG A 24 -11.69 -10.24 2.91
CA ARG A 24 -12.05 -10.72 4.25
C ARG A 24 -12.50 -9.59 5.20
N ILE A 25 -12.52 -8.34 4.72
CA ILE A 25 -12.87 -7.18 5.52
C ILE A 25 -14.23 -6.66 5.08
N ASP A 26 -15.22 -6.76 5.96
CA ASP A 26 -16.54 -6.21 5.70
C ASP A 26 -16.48 -4.70 5.42
N GLY A 27 -17.19 -4.27 4.39
CA GLY A 27 -17.24 -2.86 4.02
C GLY A 27 -16.06 -2.37 3.16
N CYS A 28 -15.14 -3.25 2.74
CA CYS A 28 -14.06 -2.94 1.82
C CYS A 28 -14.20 -3.70 0.49
N GLU A 29 -13.61 -3.16 -0.58
CA GLU A 29 -13.49 -3.84 -1.87
C GLU A 29 -12.29 -3.32 -2.66
N VAL A 30 -11.80 -4.15 -3.57
CA VAL A 30 -10.88 -3.72 -4.63
C VAL A 30 -11.71 -3.41 -5.86
N CYS A 31 -11.81 -2.14 -6.22
CA CYS A 31 -12.64 -1.67 -7.34
C CYS A 31 -11.95 -1.77 -8.69
N ALA A 32 -10.63 -1.68 -8.72
CA ALA A 32 -9.87 -1.70 -9.98
C ALA A 32 -8.40 -2.09 -9.77
N VAL A 33 -7.78 -2.55 -10.84
CA VAL A 33 -6.34 -2.80 -10.92
C VAL A 33 -5.75 -2.18 -12.19
N ALA A 34 -4.54 -1.62 -12.09
CA ALA A 34 -3.78 -1.19 -13.26
C ALA A 34 -2.38 -1.81 -13.31
N SER A 35 -1.90 -2.02 -14.54
CA SER A 35 -0.55 -2.51 -14.81
C SER A 35 -0.05 -1.92 -16.13
N LYS A 36 1.26 -1.74 -16.31
CA LYS A 36 1.86 -1.31 -17.59
C LYS A 36 1.53 -2.24 -18.80
N SER A 37 0.84 -3.32 -18.58
CA SER A 37 0.36 -4.27 -19.61
C SER A 37 -1.12 -4.56 -19.36
N LEU A 38 -1.96 -4.23 -20.33
CA LEU A 38 -3.39 -4.49 -20.27
C LEU A 38 -3.68 -5.97 -20.01
N ALA A 39 -2.99 -6.87 -20.71
CA ALA A 39 -3.16 -8.31 -20.56
C ALA A 39 -2.84 -8.80 -19.13
N ARG A 40 -1.83 -8.21 -18.48
CA ARG A 40 -1.52 -8.53 -17.07
C ARG A 40 -2.58 -8.01 -16.12
N ALA A 41 -3.09 -6.79 -16.35
CA ALA A 41 -4.16 -6.21 -15.55
C ALA A 41 -5.45 -7.03 -15.69
N GLU A 42 -5.81 -7.41 -16.93
CA GLU A 42 -6.97 -8.24 -17.23
C GLU A 42 -6.89 -9.62 -16.57
N ASN A 43 -5.76 -10.32 -16.73
CA ASN A 43 -5.57 -11.64 -16.11
C ASN A 43 -5.65 -11.55 -14.58
N PHE A 44 -4.99 -10.55 -13.99
CA PHE A 44 -5.07 -10.31 -12.54
C PHE A 44 -6.50 -10.07 -12.08
N ALA A 45 -7.25 -9.23 -12.80
CA ALA A 45 -8.62 -8.89 -12.49
C ALA A 45 -9.52 -10.14 -12.50
N LYS A 46 -9.42 -10.98 -13.55
CA LYS A 46 -10.15 -12.24 -13.67
C LYS A 46 -9.84 -13.22 -12.53
N GLU A 47 -8.54 -13.37 -12.19
CA GLU A 47 -8.11 -14.30 -11.14
C GLU A 47 -8.55 -13.89 -9.73
N ASN A 48 -8.72 -12.59 -9.48
CA ASN A 48 -8.97 -12.04 -8.15
C ASN A 48 -10.37 -11.42 -7.99
N GLY A 49 -11.25 -11.57 -9.00
CA GLY A 49 -12.62 -11.05 -8.94
C GLY A 49 -12.72 -9.52 -8.92
N VAL A 50 -11.75 -8.83 -9.53
CA VAL A 50 -11.76 -7.37 -9.70
C VAL A 50 -12.47 -7.03 -11.02
N GLU A 51 -13.45 -6.13 -10.98
CA GLU A 51 -14.28 -5.84 -12.14
C GLU A 51 -13.55 -5.00 -13.19
N ASN A 52 -12.84 -3.95 -12.76
CA ASN A 52 -12.25 -2.97 -13.66
C ASN A 52 -10.73 -3.13 -13.75
N TYR A 53 -10.18 -3.03 -14.97
CA TYR A 53 -8.74 -3.14 -15.20
C TYR A 53 -8.27 -2.14 -16.25
N TYR A 54 -7.03 -1.65 -16.09
CA TYR A 54 -6.45 -0.58 -16.89
C TYR A 54 -4.98 -0.86 -17.21
N ASP A 55 -4.48 -0.31 -18.32
CA ASP A 55 -3.05 -0.26 -18.66
C ASP A 55 -2.42 1.12 -18.35
N ASP A 56 -3.24 2.06 -17.91
CA ASP A 56 -2.86 3.39 -17.51
C ASP A 56 -3.29 3.69 -16.07
N TYR A 57 -2.34 4.14 -15.24
CA TYR A 57 -2.58 4.41 -13.82
C TYR A 57 -3.39 5.69 -13.60
N GLU A 58 -3.16 6.71 -14.43
CA GLU A 58 -3.87 7.98 -14.32
C GLU A 58 -5.34 7.82 -14.74
N MET A 59 -5.58 7.12 -15.84
CA MET A 59 -6.92 6.78 -16.29
C MET A 59 -7.71 6.01 -15.22
N LEU A 60 -7.08 5.06 -14.52
CA LEU A 60 -7.71 4.36 -13.41
C LEU A 60 -8.14 5.34 -12.31
N LEU A 61 -7.24 6.24 -11.88
CA LEU A 61 -7.55 7.20 -10.80
C LEU A 61 -8.68 8.16 -11.19
N GLU A 62 -8.69 8.65 -12.43
CA GLU A 62 -9.72 9.55 -12.94
C GLU A 62 -11.10 8.91 -13.04
N LYS A 63 -11.17 7.68 -13.56
CA LYS A 63 -12.42 6.99 -13.78
C LYS A 63 -13.01 6.40 -12.51
N GLU A 64 -12.19 5.75 -11.70
CA GLU A 64 -12.65 5.01 -10.53
C GLU A 64 -12.81 5.87 -9.29
N LYS A 65 -11.99 6.92 -9.15
CA LYS A 65 -11.97 7.81 -7.98
C LYS A 65 -11.98 7.00 -6.68
N PRO A 66 -10.97 6.13 -6.47
CA PRO A 66 -10.93 5.25 -5.30
C PRO A 66 -10.76 6.04 -4.01
N ASP A 67 -11.18 5.46 -2.90
CA ASP A 67 -10.96 6.02 -1.57
C ASP A 67 -9.48 5.88 -1.12
N CYS A 68 -8.74 4.92 -1.70
CA CYS A 68 -7.29 4.74 -1.48
C CYS A 68 -6.65 3.98 -2.66
N ALA A 69 -5.43 4.34 -3.02
CA ALA A 69 -4.59 3.59 -3.95
C ALA A 69 -3.56 2.74 -3.18
N TYR A 70 -3.54 1.44 -3.47
CA TYR A 70 -2.49 0.54 -3.03
C TYR A 70 -1.43 0.38 -4.11
N ILE A 71 -0.20 0.84 -3.83
CA ILE A 71 0.91 0.81 -4.79
C ILE A 71 1.76 -0.43 -4.55
N ALA A 72 1.73 -1.36 -5.52
CA ALA A 72 2.33 -2.69 -5.45
C ALA A 72 3.19 -2.99 -6.70
N VAL A 73 3.89 -1.99 -7.18
CA VAL A 73 4.86 -2.08 -8.27
C VAL A 73 6.28 -2.32 -7.73
N THR A 74 7.30 -2.20 -8.57
CA THR A 74 8.70 -2.18 -8.11
C THR A 74 9.04 -0.84 -7.45
N THR A 75 9.94 -0.85 -6.47
CA THR A 75 10.31 0.34 -5.67
C THR A 75 10.69 1.56 -6.52
N ASN A 76 11.26 1.34 -7.71
CA ASN A 76 11.64 2.42 -8.63
C ASN A 76 10.46 3.30 -9.10
N ASP A 77 9.26 2.74 -9.13
CA ASP A 77 8.03 3.45 -9.54
C ASP A 77 7.20 3.97 -8.35
N HIS A 78 7.54 3.59 -7.10
CA HIS A 78 6.76 3.94 -5.91
C HIS A 78 6.58 5.45 -5.75
N TYR A 79 7.68 6.22 -5.81
CA TYR A 79 7.65 7.67 -5.64
C TYR A 79 6.78 8.34 -6.70
N ARG A 80 7.04 8.05 -7.97
CA ARG A 80 6.30 8.62 -9.09
C ARG A 80 4.80 8.35 -9.00
N LEU A 81 4.40 7.12 -8.69
CA LEU A 81 2.99 6.76 -8.56
C LEU A 81 2.34 7.34 -7.30
N SER A 82 3.09 7.47 -6.21
CA SER A 82 2.60 8.13 -5.00
C SER A 82 2.31 9.62 -5.26
N VAL A 83 3.22 10.32 -5.96
CA VAL A 83 3.01 11.72 -6.39
C VAL A 83 1.78 11.84 -7.30
N LEU A 84 1.61 10.91 -8.26
CA LEU A 84 0.45 10.87 -9.13
C LEU A 84 -0.85 10.76 -8.30
N CYS A 85 -0.93 9.80 -7.38
CA CYS A 85 -2.11 9.62 -6.52
C CYS A 85 -2.41 10.87 -5.68
N VAL A 86 -1.39 11.44 -5.03
CA VAL A 86 -1.56 12.66 -4.21
C VAL A 86 -2.03 13.84 -5.06
N ASN A 87 -1.56 13.97 -6.31
CA ASN A 87 -2.03 15.00 -7.23
C ASN A 87 -3.49 14.81 -7.65
N HIS A 88 -3.96 13.56 -7.73
CA HIS A 88 -5.38 13.23 -7.96
C HIS A 88 -6.21 13.22 -6.66
N SER A 89 -5.67 13.70 -5.54
CA SER A 89 -6.34 13.73 -4.24
C SER A 89 -6.75 12.33 -3.74
N VAL A 90 -5.99 11.30 -4.10
CA VAL A 90 -6.22 9.92 -3.69
C VAL A 90 -5.22 9.54 -2.59
N PRO A 91 -5.68 9.10 -1.42
CA PRO A 91 -4.84 8.54 -0.36
C PRO A 91 -3.99 7.35 -0.83
N VAL A 92 -2.80 7.19 -0.24
CA VAL A 92 -1.82 6.21 -0.68
C VAL A 92 -1.46 5.23 0.43
N LEU A 93 -1.51 3.95 0.12
CA LEU A 93 -0.83 2.86 0.83
C LEU A 93 0.23 2.28 -0.10
N CYS A 94 1.52 2.55 0.17
CA CYS A 94 2.62 2.14 -0.70
C CYS A 94 3.42 0.99 -0.10
N GLU A 95 3.72 -0.03 -0.91
CA GLU A 95 4.52 -1.18 -0.49
C GLU A 95 5.92 -0.78 0.02
N LYS A 96 6.44 -1.64 0.89
CA LYS A 96 7.80 -1.51 1.42
C LYS A 96 8.83 -2.00 0.37
N ALA A 97 10.03 -1.52 0.34
CA ALA A 97 10.45 -0.24 0.90
C ALA A 97 9.81 0.89 0.11
N MET A 98 9.24 1.87 0.83
CA MET A 98 8.38 2.87 0.21
C MET A 98 9.09 3.66 -0.88
N PHE A 99 10.35 4.07 -0.66
CA PHE A 99 11.14 4.84 -1.61
C PHE A 99 12.61 4.41 -1.62
N GLN A 100 13.35 4.90 -2.61
CA GLN A 100 14.78 4.59 -2.77
C GLN A 100 15.68 5.41 -1.84
N ASN A 101 15.21 6.58 -1.41
CA ASN A 101 15.99 7.51 -0.58
C ASN A 101 15.09 8.39 0.28
N SER A 102 15.72 9.07 1.26
CA SER A 102 15.00 9.93 2.21
C SER A 102 14.51 11.24 1.60
N GLU A 103 15.05 11.68 0.48
CA GLU A 103 14.63 12.90 -0.21
C GLU A 103 13.26 12.70 -0.86
N GLU A 104 13.05 11.59 -1.56
CA GLU A 104 11.75 11.20 -2.10
C GLU A 104 10.69 11.15 -0.99
N ALA A 105 11.03 10.57 0.17
CA ALA A 105 10.12 10.52 1.31
C ALA A 105 9.75 11.93 1.81
N LYS A 106 10.73 12.80 2.03
CA LYS A 106 10.49 14.18 2.47
C LYS A 106 9.61 14.95 1.50
N ASN A 107 9.93 14.87 0.20
CA ASN A 107 9.20 15.58 -0.85
C ASN A 107 7.74 15.12 -0.92
N LEU A 108 7.50 13.79 -0.88
CA LEU A 108 6.13 13.29 -0.91
C LEU A 108 5.33 13.66 0.34
N TYR A 109 5.90 13.51 1.54
CA TYR A 109 5.19 13.85 2.78
C TYR A 109 4.91 15.36 2.87
N THR A 110 5.79 16.21 2.35
CA THR A 110 5.53 17.67 2.24
C THR A 110 4.34 17.93 1.32
N LEU A 111 4.37 17.39 0.10
CA LEU A 111 3.26 17.51 -0.87
C LEU A 111 1.93 16.98 -0.32
N ALA A 112 1.96 15.81 0.32
CA ALA A 112 0.79 15.19 0.92
C ALA A 112 0.21 16.02 2.07
N SER A 113 1.08 16.61 2.91
CA SER A 113 0.67 17.52 3.98
C SER A 113 0.01 18.80 3.46
N GLU A 114 0.60 19.43 2.45
CA GLU A 114 0.03 20.62 1.80
C GLU A 114 -1.36 20.35 1.21
N LYS A 115 -1.52 19.20 0.57
CA LYS A 115 -2.79 18.77 -0.04
C LYS A 115 -3.75 18.10 0.95
N LYS A 116 -3.33 17.85 2.19
CA LYS A 116 -4.09 17.13 3.23
C LYS A 116 -4.50 15.71 2.80
N ILE A 117 -3.61 15.02 2.08
CA ILE A 117 -3.83 13.65 1.61
C ILE A 117 -3.05 12.68 2.50
N PHE A 118 -3.70 11.62 2.93
CA PHE A 118 -3.09 10.56 3.73
C PHE A 118 -2.13 9.72 2.89
N VAL A 119 -0.92 9.49 3.42
CA VAL A 119 0.10 8.63 2.80
C VAL A 119 0.71 7.73 3.88
N MET A 120 0.81 6.44 3.59
CA MET A 120 1.35 5.45 4.52
C MET A 120 2.19 4.40 3.78
N GLU A 121 3.32 3.99 4.41
CA GLU A 121 4.06 2.81 4.01
C GLU A 121 3.38 1.53 4.51
N ALA A 122 3.25 0.52 3.65
CA ALA A 122 2.69 -0.78 3.98
C ALA A 122 3.69 -1.67 4.76
N LEU A 123 4.20 -1.16 5.87
CA LEU A 123 5.11 -1.88 6.76
C LEU A 123 4.31 -2.83 7.67
N TRP A 124 3.85 -3.93 7.10
CA TRP A 124 2.95 -4.90 7.72
C TRP A 124 3.47 -5.47 9.05
N SER A 125 4.80 -5.59 9.20
CA SER A 125 5.42 -6.12 10.42
C SER A 125 5.09 -5.30 11.68
N ARG A 126 4.79 -3.99 11.55
CA ARG A 126 4.34 -3.14 12.66
C ARG A 126 3.01 -3.58 13.27
N TYR A 127 2.21 -4.31 12.52
CA TYR A 127 0.85 -4.72 12.91
C TYR A 127 0.77 -6.16 13.38
N LEU A 128 1.88 -6.89 13.37
CA LEU A 128 1.93 -8.26 13.93
C LEU A 128 1.61 -8.25 15.43
N PRO A 129 0.73 -9.14 15.92
CA PRO A 129 0.36 -9.19 17.34
C PRO A 129 1.56 -9.26 18.28
N ALA A 130 2.58 -10.05 17.93
CA ALA A 130 3.81 -10.19 18.73
C ALA A 130 4.61 -8.87 18.78
N VAL A 131 4.73 -8.16 17.65
CA VAL A 131 5.44 -6.86 17.60
C VAL A 131 4.67 -5.81 18.38
N GLN A 132 3.35 -5.76 18.26
CA GLN A 132 2.50 -4.88 19.06
C GLN A 132 2.60 -5.18 20.55
N GLN A 133 2.71 -6.45 20.94
CA GLN A 133 2.89 -6.84 22.34
C GLN A 133 4.27 -6.43 22.87
N ALA A 134 5.34 -6.65 22.10
CA ALA A 134 6.68 -6.19 22.45
C ALA A 134 6.73 -4.66 22.64
N LYS A 135 6.11 -3.92 21.72
CA LYS A 135 5.98 -2.46 21.85
C LYS A 135 5.29 -2.05 23.14
N ARG A 136 4.15 -2.68 23.48
CA ARG A 136 3.46 -2.40 24.75
C ARG A 136 4.30 -2.67 25.99
N TRP A 137 5.13 -3.73 25.98
CA TRP A 137 6.01 -4.02 27.11
C TRP A 137 7.09 -2.95 27.30
N VAL A 138 7.63 -2.42 26.21
CA VAL A 138 8.57 -1.28 26.26
C VAL A 138 7.88 -0.01 26.79
N GLU A 139 6.73 0.34 26.22
CA GLU A 139 5.96 1.53 26.63
C GLU A 139 5.47 1.49 28.08
N GLN A 140 5.22 0.30 28.61
CA GLN A 140 4.80 0.05 30.00
C GLN A 140 5.97 -0.21 30.95
N GLU A 141 7.21 -0.03 30.47
CA GLU A 141 8.45 -0.24 31.24
C GLU A 141 8.59 -1.66 31.85
N LYS A 142 7.83 -2.64 31.33
CA LYS A 142 7.82 -4.04 31.85
C LYS A 142 9.13 -4.76 31.70
N ILE A 143 9.99 -4.33 30.79
CA ILE A 143 11.33 -4.88 30.55
C ILE A 143 12.44 -3.85 30.88
N GLY A 144 12.08 -2.78 31.57
CA GLY A 144 13.00 -1.66 31.84
C GLY A 144 13.36 -0.89 30.56
N THR A 145 14.44 -0.10 30.63
CA THR A 145 14.93 0.65 29.45
C THR A 145 15.74 -0.27 28.52
N PRO A 146 15.30 -0.55 27.30
CA PRO A 146 16.07 -1.34 26.35
C PRO A 146 17.38 -0.65 25.98
N THR A 147 18.50 -1.35 26.14
CA THR A 147 19.82 -0.85 25.75
C THR A 147 20.33 -1.47 24.45
N VAL A 148 19.83 -2.65 24.11
CA VAL A 148 20.19 -3.36 22.87
C VAL A 148 18.93 -4.01 22.29
N LEU A 149 18.77 -3.92 20.97
CA LEU A 149 17.77 -4.64 20.20
C LEU A 149 18.47 -5.44 19.10
N GLN A 150 18.20 -6.73 19.04
CA GLN A 150 18.65 -7.61 17.96
C GLN A 150 17.44 -8.23 17.27
N CYS A 151 17.34 -8.05 15.96
CA CYS A 151 16.27 -8.61 15.13
C CYS A 151 16.85 -9.44 14.00
N ASN A 152 16.23 -10.60 13.73
CA ASN A 152 16.54 -11.43 12.58
C ASN A 152 15.25 -11.74 11.82
N ILE A 153 15.28 -11.58 10.51
CA ILE A 153 14.21 -12.01 9.60
C ILE A 153 14.83 -12.98 8.60
N GLY A 154 14.35 -14.22 8.59
CA GLY A 154 14.77 -15.25 7.67
C GLY A 154 13.62 -15.69 6.77
N PHE A 155 13.96 -15.98 5.51
CA PHE A 155 13.04 -16.59 4.55
C PHE A 155 13.67 -17.87 4.02
N VAL A 156 12.85 -18.88 3.76
CA VAL A 156 13.28 -20.06 3.00
C VAL A 156 13.27 -19.65 1.53
N ALA A 157 14.44 -19.80 0.88
CA ALA A 157 14.60 -19.51 -0.55
C ALA A 157 14.09 -20.68 -1.41
#